data_28206b40f6c06b27c1c7fb4b01c41cfe
#
_entry.id   28206b40f6c06b27c1c7fb4b01c41cfe
#
_cell.length_a   1.000
_cell.length_b   1.000
_cell.length_c   1.000
_cell.angle_alpha   90.00
_cell.angle_beta   90.00
_cell.angle_gamma   90.00
#
_symmetry.space_group_name_H-M   'P 1'
#
loop_
_entity.id
_entity.type
_entity.pdbx_description
1 polymer ?
#
loop_
_entity_poly.entity_id
_entity_poly.type
_entity_poly.pdbx_seq_one_letter_code
_entity_poly.pdbx_strand_id
1 'polypeptide(L)'
;MEKKNKIAVLILILIVIVGLIYIWPMLNTQIPIDTATLGDTDTGTVVKNVYGNASAKNTIALITGIHPRETLSIDPEIKAAKEYVRDHPDVKIIHYDVRVTKDPEDYENGRYNGEHLVQDYVNDDVASSDADCVIISHSHIESYGEGFYVATPAMDSASVEISEKIQKTSDFNYYPKTGNETYKSTSAQLVSIPIAQSGHPTFVYEIPEDISEWDSTNKAKELFDMMVEFACN
;
A
#
# COMPACT_ATOMS: atom_id res chain seq x y z
N MET A 1 29.79 0.27 -50.45
CA MET A 1 28.45 -0.06 -49.87
C MET A 1 28.56 -0.93 -48.60
N GLU A 2 29.33 -1.97 -48.57
CA GLU A 2 29.42 -2.91 -47.40
C GLU A 2 29.89 -2.26 -46.07
N LYS A 3 30.88 -1.36 -46.11
CA LYS A 3 31.42 -0.73 -44.91
C LYS A 3 30.43 0.24 -44.22
N LYS A 4 29.63 0.98 -45.02
CA LYS A 4 28.59 1.87 -44.50
C LYS A 4 27.42 1.08 -43.84
N ASN A 5 27.05 -0.05 -44.42
CA ASN A 5 25.99 -0.91 -43.85
C ASN A 5 26.45 -1.56 -42.55
N LYS A 6 27.71 -1.98 -42.40
CA LYS A 6 28.24 -2.52 -41.16
C LYS A 6 28.27 -1.47 -40.04
N ILE A 7 28.59 -0.23 -40.34
CA ILE A 7 28.57 0.87 -39.38
C ILE A 7 27.13 1.17 -38.94
N ALA A 8 26.19 1.22 -39.87
CA ALA A 8 24.78 1.44 -39.55
C ALA A 8 24.20 0.33 -38.64
N VAL A 9 24.54 -0.93 -38.89
CA VAL A 9 24.13 -2.07 -38.04
C VAL A 9 24.74 -1.95 -36.63
N LEU A 10 26.03 -1.57 -36.52
CA LEU A 10 26.67 -1.38 -35.20
C LEU A 10 26.00 -0.24 -34.39
N ILE A 11 25.66 0.86 -35.06
CA ILE A 11 24.94 1.98 -34.40
C ILE A 11 23.58 1.52 -33.92
N LEU A 12 22.83 0.75 -34.73
CA LEU A 12 21.52 0.24 -34.36
C LEU A 12 21.61 -0.71 -33.13
N ILE A 13 22.59 -1.61 -33.14
CA ILE A 13 22.83 -2.51 -31.99
C ILE A 13 23.16 -1.71 -30.73
N LEU A 14 24.00 -0.68 -30.84
CA LEU A 14 24.34 0.18 -29.71
C LEU A 14 23.11 0.91 -29.15
N ILE A 15 22.24 1.43 -30.02
CA ILE A 15 20.99 2.09 -29.61
C ILE A 15 20.07 1.09 -28.89
N VAL A 16 19.96 -0.14 -29.39
CA VAL A 16 19.15 -1.18 -28.75
C VAL A 16 19.72 -1.55 -27.37
N ILE A 17 21.05 -1.73 -27.27
CA ILE A 17 21.71 -2.05 -25.98
C ILE A 17 21.51 -0.91 -24.98
N VAL A 18 21.73 0.34 -25.40
CA VAL A 18 21.50 1.51 -24.54
C VAL A 18 20.02 1.59 -24.12
N GLY A 19 19.09 1.39 -25.06
CA GLY A 19 17.67 1.33 -24.77
C GLY A 19 17.33 0.25 -23.74
N LEU A 20 17.87 -0.95 -23.87
CA LEU A 20 17.67 -2.04 -22.93
C LEU A 20 18.26 -1.72 -21.54
N ILE A 21 19.43 -1.09 -21.46
CA ILE A 21 20.04 -0.69 -20.18
C ILE A 21 19.16 0.32 -19.43
N TYR A 22 18.50 1.24 -20.13
CA TYR A 22 17.61 2.24 -19.51
C TYR A 22 16.19 1.70 -19.24
N ILE A 23 15.67 0.84 -20.14
CA ILE A 23 14.30 0.31 -20.02
C ILE A 23 14.24 -0.85 -19.03
N TRP A 24 15.28 -1.69 -18.95
CA TRP A 24 15.30 -2.86 -18.06
C TRP A 24 15.11 -2.54 -16.57
N PRO A 25 15.79 -1.54 -15.98
CA PRO A 25 15.52 -1.15 -14.60
C PRO A 25 14.08 -0.65 -14.39
N MET A 26 13.54 0.12 -15.33
CA MET A 26 12.16 0.63 -15.26
C MET A 26 11.11 -0.49 -15.29
N LEU A 27 11.37 -1.57 -16.04
CA LEU A 27 10.47 -2.73 -16.07
C LEU A 27 10.61 -3.62 -14.83
N ASN A 28 11.82 -3.70 -14.26
CA ASN A 28 12.08 -4.56 -13.10
C ASN A 28 11.57 -4.01 -11.76
N THR A 29 11.34 -2.70 -11.63
CA THR A 29 10.80 -2.12 -10.38
C THR A 29 9.36 -2.55 -10.08
N GLN A 30 8.64 -3.07 -11.08
CA GLN A 30 7.30 -3.62 -10.89
C GLN A 30 7.29 -5.08 -10.39
N ILE A 31 8.45 -5.73 -10.39
CA ILE A 31 8.63 -7.08 -9.86
C ILE A 31 9.09 -6.94 -8.41
N PRO A 32 8.50 -7.68 -7.46
CA PRO A 32 9.00 -7.67 -6.09
C PRO A 32 10.48 -8.07 -6.06
N ILE A 33 11.28 -7.34 -5.28
CA ILE A 33 12.68 -7.70 -5.03
C ILE A 33 12.80 -8.83 -4.00
N ASP A 34 11.73 -9.03 -3.21
CA ASP A 34 11.56 -10.15 -2.30
C ASP A 34 10.07 -10.51 -2.19
N THR A 35 9.78 -11.80 -2.01
CA THR A 35 8.42 -12.32 -1.86
C THR A 35 8.42 -13.48 -0.89
N ALA A 36 7.49 -13.44 0.09
CA ALA A 36 7.30 -14.51 1.06
C ALA A 36 5.82 -14.80 1.27
N THR A 37 5.43 -16.06 1.30
CA THR A 37 4.09 -16.46 1.76
C THR A 37 4.13 -16.53 3.27
N LEU A 38 3.37 -15.66 3.95
CA LEU A 38 3.27 -15.62 5.40
C LEU A 38 2.16 -16.54 5.92
N GLY A 39 1.08 -16.66 5.17
CA GLY A 39 -0.05 -17.52 5.48
C GLY A 39 -0.67 -18.14 4.24
N ASP A 40 -1.01 -19.43 4.33
CA ASP A 40 -1.77 -20.18 3.31
C ASP A 40 -2.71 -21.12 4.03
N THR A 41 -4.00 -20.78 4.04
CA THR A 41 -5.04 -21.43 4.83
C THR A 41 -6.28 -21.71 3.99
N ASP A 42 -7.25 -22.42 4.53
CA ASP A 42 -8.56 -22.62 3.90
C ASP A 42 -9.44 -21.35 3.85
N THR A 43 -9.07 -20.32 4.60
CA THR A 43 -9.77 -19.01 4.57
C THR A 43 -9.17 -18.03 3.57
N GLY A 44 -7.88 -18.19 3.23
CA GLY A 44 -7.19 -17.31 2.29
C GLY A 44 -5.68 -17.37 2.41
N THR A 45 -5.02 -16.45 1.70
CA THR A 45 -3.56 -16.35 1.66
C THR A 45 -3.09 -14.96 2.07
N VAL A 46 -1.88 -14.88 2.61
CA VAL A 46 -1.15 -13.64 2.88
C VAL A 46 0.22 -13.75 2.24
N VAL A 47 0.50 -12.84 1.30
CA VAL A 47 1.78 -12.76 0.61
C VAL A 47 2.44 -11.41 0.89
N LYS A 48 3.64 -11.43 1.43
CA LYS A 48 4.50 -10.27 1.57
C LYS A 48 5.30 -10.07 0.30
N ASN A 49 5.21 -8.91 -0.30
CA ASN A 49 6.00 -8.48 -1.45
C ASN A 49 6.77 -7.22 -1.10
N VAL A 50 8.03 -7.15 -1.46
CA VAL A 50 8.84 -5.94 -1.29
C VAL A 50 9.11 -5.33 -2.66
N TYR A 51 8.69 -4.09 -2.87
CA TYR A 51 8.91 -3.33 -4.09
C TYR A 51 9.92 -2.21 -3.87
N GLY A 52 10.65 -1.85 -4.93
CA GLY A 52 11.60 -0.74 -4.93
C GLY A 52 13.03 -1.17 -4.72
N ASN A 53 13.82 -0.39 -3.98
CA ASN A 53 15.23 -0.65 -3.74
C ASN A 53 15.45 -1.13 -2.30
N ALA A 54 16.12 -2.26 -2.11
CA ALA A 54 16.45 -2.80 -0.79
C ALA A 54 17.21 -1.81 0.11
N SER A 55 17.96 -0.87 -0.48
CA SER A 55 18.73 0.16 0.23
C SER A 55 18.00 1.51 0.30
N ALA A 56 16.71 1.56 -0.03
CA ALA A 56 15.91 2.78 0.11
C ALA A 56 15.90 3.25 1.55
N LYS A 57 15.86 4.56 1.74
CA LYS A 57 15.86 5.19 3.06
C LYS A 57 14.47 5.23 3.69
N ASN A 58 13.46 5.36 2.84
CA ASN A 58 12.08 5.52 3.23
C ASN A 58 11.34 4.20 3.03
N THR A 59 10.68 3.68 4.04
CA THR A 59 9.98 2.41 3.99
C THR A 59 8.53 2.57 4.41
N ILE A 60 7.60 2.27 3.50
CA ILE A 60 6.16 2.26 3.78
C ILE A 60 5.69 0.80 3.82
N ALA A 61 4.99 0.40 4.86
CA ALA A 61 4.21 -0.83 4.86
C ALA A 61 2.80 -0.55 4.33
N LEU A 62 2.33 -1.37 3.38
CA LEU A 62 1.01 -1.26 2.79
C LEU A 62 0.27 -2.58 2.97
N ILE A 63 -0.91 -2.56 3.57
CA ILE A 63 -1.77 -3.73 3.77
C ILE A 63 -3.03 -3.55 2.92
N THR A 64 -3.31 -4.53 2.04
CA THR A 64 -4.49 -4.50 1.15
C THR A 64 -5.28 -5.79 1.24
N GLY A 65 -6.57 -5.75 0.89
CA GLY A 65 -7.40 -6.95 0.73
C GLY A 65 -7.98 -7.52 2.02
N ILE A 66 -7.89 -6.80 3.14
CA ILE A 66 -8.49 -7.20 4.43
C ILE A 66 -9.99 -7.44 4.26
N HIS A 67 -10.66 -6.56 3.52
CA HIS A 67 -12.06 -6.70 3.18
C HIS A 67 -12.20 -6.98 1.68
N PRO A 68 -12.50 -8.21 1.28
CA PRO A 68 -12.38 -8.64 -0.13
C PRO A 68 -13.34 -7.93 -1.10
N ARG A 69 -14.42 -7.33 -0.59
CA ARG A 69 -15.38 -6.57 -1.41
C ARG A 69 -14.96 -5.12 -1.66
N GLU A 70 -13.98 -4.62 -0.94
CA GLU A 70 -13.45 -3.26 -1.06
C GLU A 70 -12.40 -3.18 -2.19
N THR A 71 -12.83 -3.42 -3.44
CA THR A 71 -11.94 -3.70 -4.58
C THR A 71 -11.03 -2.54 -4.96
N LEU A 72 -11.45 -1.29 -4.71
CA LEU A 72 -10.62 -0.10 -4.98
C LEU A 72 -9.41 0.02 -4.04
N SER A 73 -9.47 -0.63 -2.88
CA SER A 73 -8.37 -0.71 -1.92
C SER A 73 -7.41 -1.89 -2.17
N ILE A 74 -7.54 -2.62 -3.26
CA ILE A 74 -6.74 -3.81 -3.55
C ILE A 74 -5.86 -3.59 -4.78
N ASP A 75 -6.35 -3.94 -5.97
CA ASP A 75 -5.53 -3.91 -7.19
C ASP A 75 -5.07 -2.49 -7.59
N PRO A 76 -5.86 -1.41 -7.44
CA PRO A 76 -5.38 -0.04 -7.65
C PRO A 76 -4.23 0.35 -6.72
N GLU A 77 -4.28 -0.06 -5.44
CA GLU A 77 -3.23 0.19 -4.46
C GLU A 77 -1.93 -0.55 -4.80
N ILE A 78 -2.03 -1.82 -5.19
CA ILE A 78 -0.88 -2.61 -5.65
C ILE A 78 -0.23 -1.97 -6.88
N LYS A 79 -1.06 -1.48 -7.81
CA LYS A 79 -0.58 -0.76 -8.98
C LYS A 79 0.10 0.54 -8.59
N ALA A 80 -0.51 1.31 -7.69
CA ALA A 80 0.07 2.55 -7.17
C ALA A 80 1.45 2.31 -6.54
N ALA A 81 1.58 1.30 -5.68
CA ALA A 81 2.83 0.94 -5.03
C ALA A 81 3.95 0.62 -6.05
N LYS A 82 3.63 -0.19 -7.07
CA LYS A 82 4.59 -0.56 -8.13
C LYS A 82 5.01 0.63 -8.99
N GLU A 83 4.07 1.51 -9.35
CA GLU A 83 4.36 2.70 -10.13
C GLU A 83 5.15 3.71 -9.31
N TYR A 84 4.80 3.88 -8.03
CA TYR A 84 5.43 4.83 -7.14
C TYR A 84 6.92 4.54 -6.92
N VAL A 85 7.29 3.30 -6.56
CA VAL A 85 8.70 2.95 -6.33
C VAL A 85 9.55 2.98 -7.61
N ARG A 86 8.94 2.89 -8.79
CA ARG A 86 9.64 3.09 -10.07
C ARG A 86 10.12 4.53 -10.21
N ASP A 87 9.28 5.48 -9.81
CA ASP A 87 9.52 6.90 -9.98
C ASP A 87 10.26 7.51 -8.76
N HIS A 88 10.29 6.79 -7.61
CA HIS A 88 10.91 7.18 -6.35
C HIS A 88 11.92 6.11 -5.85
N PRO A 89 13.16 6.10 -6.36
CA PRO A 89 14.16 5.06 -6.06
C PRO A 89 14.68 5.07 -4.61
N ASP A 90 14.36 6.10 -3.85
CA ASP A 90 14.63 6.27 -2.42
C ASP A 90 13.52 5.71 -1.52
N VAL A 91 12.48 5.14 -2.12
CA VAL A 91 11.35 4.53 -1.41
C VAL A 91 11.30 3.02 -1.63
N LYS A 92 11.00 2.30 -0.57
CA LYS A 92 10.69 0.88 -0.52
C LYS A 92 9.26 0.72 0.02
N ILE A 93 8.48 -0.16 -0.61
CA ILE A 93 7.15 -0.52 -0.12
C ILE A 93 7.12 -2.00 0.23
N ILE A 94 6.84 -2.30 1.50
CA ILE A 94 6.56 -3.64 1.99
C ILE A 94 5.04 -3.83 1.89
N HIS A 95 4.61 -4.61 0.91
CA HIS A 95 3.20 -4.81 0.64
C HIS A 95 2.75 -6.18 1.15
N TYR A 96 1.71 -6.19 1.95
CA TYR A 96 1.01 -7.37 2.45
C TYR A 96 -0.28 -7.55 1.63
N ASP A 97 -0.25 -8.51 0.71
CA ASP A 97 -1.38 -8.87 -0.14
C ASP A 97 -2.22 -9.94 0.56
N VAL A 98 -3.35 -9.54 1.10
CA VAL A 98 -4.31 -10.42 1.76
C VAL A 98 -5.38 -10.83 0.75
N ARG A 99 -5.56 -12.12 0.55
CA ARG A 99 -6.56 -12.66 -0.38
C ARG A 99 -7.47 -13.65 0.34
N VAL A 100 -8.66 -13.20 0.68
CA VAL A 100 -9.71 -14.04 1.25
C VAL A 100 -10.30 -14.92 0.15
N THR A 101 -10.30 -16.24 0.33
CA THR A 101 -10.83 -17.21 -0.64
C THR A 101 -12.12 -17.88 -0.14
N LYS A 102 -12.34 -17.90 1.17
CA LYS A 102 -13.55 -18.48 1.75
C LYS A 102 -14.58 -17.39 1.99
N ASP A 103 -15.73 -17.54 1.36
CA ASP A 103 -16.89 -16.65 1.47
C ASP A 103 -16.56 -15.15 1.20
N PRO A 104 -15.75 -14.80 0.16
CA PRO A 104 -15.29 -13.43 -0.04
C PRO A 104 -16.43 -12.44 -0.36
N GLU A 105 -17.55 -12.93 -0.92
CA GLU A 105 -18.72 -12.12 -1.24
C GLU A 105 -19.66 -11.92 -0.04
N ASP A 106 -19.52 -12.73 1.00
CA ASP A 106 -20.29 -12.57 2.23
C ASP A 106 -19.70 -11.41 3.06
N TYR A 107 -20.54 -10.44 3.39
CA TYR A 107 -20.08 -9.21 4.04
C TYR A 107 -19.44 -9.47 5.42
N GLU A 108 -20.04 -10.33 6.23
CA GLU A 108 -19.57 -10.61 7.59
C GLU A 108 -18.41 -11.61 7.58
N ASN A 109 -18.57 -12.73 6.86
CA ASN A 109 -17.57 -13.79 6.85
C ASN A 109 -16.30 -13.37 6.08
N GLY A 110 -16.44 -12.64 4.95
CA GLY A 110 -15.29 -12.13 4.20
C GLY A 110 -14.44 -11.18 5.03
N ARG A 111 -15.07 -10.23 5.72
CA ARG A 111 -14.38 -9.30 6.63
C ARG A 111 -13.73 -10.04 7.80
N TYR A 112 -14.47 -10.92 8.47
CA TYR A 112 -13.95 -11.72 9.57
C TYR A 112 -12.70 -12.51 9.15
N ASN A 113 -12.76 -13.20 8.02
CA ASN A 113 -11.64 -14.00 7.51
C ASN A 113 -10.42 -13.13 7.20
N GLY A 114 -10.60 -11.98 6.55
CA GLY A 114 -9.49 -11.09 6.21
C GLY A 114 -8.87 -10.43 7.43
N GLU A 115 -9.65 -9.96 8.39
CA GLU A 115 -9.17 -9.39 9.65
C GLU A 115 -8.32 -10.39 10.44
N HIS A 116 -8.74 -11.68 10.49
CA HIS A 116 -7.99 -12.73 11.17
C HIS A 116 -6.73 -13.15 10.39
N LEU A 117 -6.77 -13.15 9.05
CA LEU A 117 -5.55 -13.37 8.27
C LEU A 117 -4.49 -12.29 8.56
N VAL A 118 -4.90 -11.02 8.71
CA VAL A 118 -3.96 -9.96 9.08
C VAL A 118 -3.49 -10.11 10.52
N GLN A 119 -4.40 -10.38 11.46
CA GLN A 119 -4.05 -10.59 12.86
C GLN A 119 -3.00 -11.70 13.02
N ASP A 120 -3.18 -12.83 12.35
CA ASP A 120 -2.40 -14.04 12.55
C ASP A 120 -1.06 -14.03 11.80
N TYR A 121 -0.98 -13.31 10.65
CA TYR A 121 0.17 -13.42 9.74
C TYR A 121 0.85 -12.08 9.40
N VAL A 122 0.22 -10.94 9.67
CA VAL A 122 0.78 -9.64 9.28
C VAL A 122 1.25 -8.84 10.50
N ASN A 123 0.47 -8.79 11.59
CA ASN A 123 0.76 -7.92 12.71
C ASN A 123 2.18 -8.09 13.27
N ASP A 124 2.62 -9.32 13.51
CA ASP A 124 3.96 -9.60 14.05
C ASP A 124 5.06 -9.34 13.01
N ASP A 125 4.81 -9.59 11.74
CA ASP A 125 5.77 -9.29 10.67
C ASP A 125 5.95 -7.78 10.51
N VAL A 126 4.87 -7.00 10.51
CA VAL A 126 4.93 -5.53 10.51
C VAL A 126 5.65 -5.02 11.74
N ALA A 127 5.31 -5.52 12.93
CA ALA A 127 5.91 -5.08 14.20
C ALA A 127 7.44 -5.27 14.23
N SER A 128 7.95 -6.24 13.48
CA SER A 128 9.39 -6.53 13.36
C SER A 128 10.04 -5.93 12.11
N SER A 129 9.28 -5.26 11.26
CA SER A 129 9.77 -4.65 10.01
C SER A 129 10.53 -3.35 10.26
N ASP A 130 11.19 -2.85 9.22
CA ASP A 130 11.84 -1.54 9.18
C ASP A 130 10.93 -0.46 8.57
N ALA A 131 9.61 -0.62 8.62
CA ALA A 131 8.67 0.35 8.09
C ALA A 131 8.67 1.64 8.94
N ASP A 132 8.76 2.79 8.28
CA ASP A 132 8.63 4.10 8.91
C ASP A 132 7.17 4.39 9.27
N CYS A 133 6.24 3.88 8.46
CA CYS A 133 4.80 3.99 8.68
C CYS A 133 4.02 2.84 8.04
N VAL A 134 2.76 2.68 8.43
CA VAL A 134 1.87 1.63 7.95
C VAL A 134 0.58 2.24 7.41
N ILE A 135 0.22 1.88 6.18
CA ILE A 135 -1.06 2.20 5.55
C ILE A 135 -1.89 0.92 5.47
N ILE A 136 -3.11 0.99 5.99
CA ILE A 136 -4.10 -0.07 5.90
C ILE A 136 -5.20 0.43 4.97
N SER A 137 -5.28 -0.15 3.78
CA SER A 137 -6.16 0.37 2.73
C SER A 137 -7.56 -0.25 2.80
N HIS A 138 -8.56 0.61 2.80
CA HIS A 138 -9.98 0.30 2.78
C HIS A 138 -10.72 1.12 1.73
N SER A 139 -11.93 0.73 1.39
CA SER A 139 -12.86 1.61 0.67
C SER A 139 -14.18 1.74 1.42
N HIS A 140 -14.87 2.86 1.22
CA HIS A 140 -16.07 3.20 1.97
C HIS A 140 -17.19 3.73 1.08
N ILE A 141 -18.43 3.47 1.49
CA ILE A 141 -19.61 4.11 0.94
C ILE A 141 -19.79 5.51 1.55
N GLU A 142 -20.48 6.40 0.85
CA GLU A 142 -20.69 7.81 1.23
C GLU A 142 -21.17 8.03 2.68
N SER A 143 -21.90 7.08 3.27
CA SER A 143 -22.38 7.19 4.64
C SER A 143 -21.30 7.06 5.73
N TYR A 144 -20.09 6.62 5.39
CA TYR A 144 -18.99 6.43 6.35
C TYR A 144 -18.06 7.63 6.45
N GLY A 145 -17.95 8.42 5.40
CA GLY A 145 -17.09 9.60 5.35
C GLY A 145 -17.21 10.34 4.02
N GLU A 146 -16.60 11.48 3.91
CA GLU A 146 -16.59 12.30 2.70
C GLU A 146 -15.24 12.25 2.03
N GLY A 147 -15.22 11.88 0.75
CA GLY A 147 -14.01 11.86 -0.07
C GLY A 147 -12.94 10.90 0.44
N PHE A 148 -11.72 11.13 0.04
CA PHE A 148 -10.56 10.40 0.54
C PHE A 148 -10.18 10.86 1.94
N TYR A 149 -9.95 9.93 2.84
CA TYR A 149 -9.51 10.30 4.19
C TYR A 149 -8.53 9.32 4.81
N VAL A 150 -7.83 9.80 5.82
CA VAL A 150 -7.04 8.96 6.72
C VAL A 150 -7.68 8.95 8.11
N ALA A 151 -7.58 7.81 8.81
CA ALA A 151 -8.04 7.67 10.18
C ALA A 151 -6.92 7.07 11.04
N THR A 152 -6.94 7.41 12.35
CA THR A 152 -5.95 6.95 13.33
C THR A 152 -6.62 6.28 14.52
N PRO A 153 -7.16 5.05 14.38
CA PRO A 153 -7.97 4.41 15.43
C PRO A 153 -7.26 4.24 16.77
N ALA A 154 -5.94 4.11 16.78
CA ALA A 154 -5.14 3.99 18.00
C ALA A 154 -4.93 5.33 18.73
N MET A 155 -5.12 6.46 18.04
CA MET A 155 -4.89 7.81 18.58
C MET A 155 -3.48 8.01 19.15
N ASP A 156 -2.48 7.30 18.62
CA ASP A 156 -1.09 7.56 18.97
C ASP A 156 -0.64 8.91 18.44
N SER A 157 0.27 9.57 19.17
CA SER A 157 0.63 10.96 18.90
C SER A 157 1.28 11.17 17.53
N ALA A 158 2.08 10.21 17.05
CA ALA A 158 2.77 10.32 15.78
C ALA A 158 1.77 10.24 14.61
N SER A 159 0.87 9.24 14.62
CA SER A 159 -0.17 9.11 13.59
C SER A 159 -1.10 10.32 13.55
N VAL A 160 -1.50 10.85 14.72
CA VAL A 160 -2.36 12.04 14.81
C VAL A 160 -1.64 13.26 14.22
N GLU A 161 -0.40 13.55 14.64
CA GLU A 161 0.37 14.70 14.14
C GLU A 161 0.56 14.67 12.62
N ILE A 162 0.89 13.49 12.07
CA ILE A 162 1.07 13.30 10.63
C ILE A 162 -0.26 13.51 9.90
N SER A 163 -1.36 12.92 10.38
CA SER A 163 -2.68 13.07 9.76
C SER A 163 -3.18 14.51 9.76
N GLU A 164 -2.90 15.27 10.82
CA GLU A 164 -3.21 16.70 10.87
C GLU A 164 -2.38 17.52 9.86
N LYS A 165 -1.12 17.13 9.59
CA LYS A 165 -0.31 17.75 8.55
C LYS A 165 -0.87 17.43 7.17
N ILE A 166 -1.20 16.16 6.90
CA ILE A 166 -1.83 15.74 5.65
C ILE A 166 -3.10 16.55 5.39
N GLN A 167 -4.02 16.64 6.35
CA GLN A 167 -5.25 17.40 6.18
C GLN A 167 -5.02 18.89 5.91
N LYS A 168 -3.97 19.49 6.46
CA LYS A 168 -3.65 20.91 6.28
C LYS A 168 -3.02 21.22 4.93
N THR A 169 -2.33 20.26 4.30
CA THR A 169 -1.51 20.46 3.11
C THR A 169 -2.07 19.81 1.84
N SER A 170 -3.13 19.04 1.97
CA SER A 170 -3.76 18.29 0.87
C SER A 170 -5.28 18.37 0.94
N ASP A 171 -5.96 17.69 0.05
CA ASP A 171 -7.42 17.52 0.03
C ASP A 171 -7.88 16.21 0.70
N PHE A 172 -6.99 15.49 1.39
CA PHE A 172 -7.39 14.37 2.23
C PHE A 172 -8.10 14.87 3.48
N ASN A 173 -9.24 14.26 3.79
CA ASN A 173 -9.88 14.45 5.08
C ASN A 173 -9.15 13.65 6.18
N TYR A 174 -9.32 14.08 7.42
CA TYR A 174 -8.83 13.37 8.58
C TYR A 174 -9.95 13.10 9.58
N TYR A 175 -10.14 11.84 9.88
CA TYR A 175 -11.07 11.39 10.92
C TYR A 175 -10.28 10.68 12.02
N PRO A 176 -10.11 11.29 13.22
CA PRO A 176 -9.35 10.70 14.33
C PRO A 176 -9.91 9.32 14.73
N LYS A 177 -11.23 9.19 14.66
CA LYS A 177 -11.94 7.92 14.84
C LYS A 177 -12.95 7.79 13.73
N THR A 178 -12.89 6.71 12.97
CA THR A 178 -13.92 6.41 11.99
C THR A 178 -15.25 6.15 12.69
N GLY A 179 -16.26 6.97 12.41
CA GLY A 179 -17.60 6.82 12.94
C GLY A 179 -17.79 7.31 14.37
N ASN A 180 -18.85 6.84 14.99
CA ASN A 180 -19.32 7.17 16.33
C ASN A 180 -18.30 6.78 17.42
N GLU A 181 -18.25 7.47 18.55
CA GLU A 181 -17.37 7.19 19.72
C GLU A 181 -17.49 5.75 20.28
N THR A 182 -18.57 5.05 19.93
CA THR A 182 -18.78 3.63 20.24
C THR A 182 -18.19 2.69 19.20
N TYR A 183 -17.39 3.16 18.27
CA TYR A 183 -16.84 2.37 17.19
C TYR A 183 -15.99 1.22 17.70
N LYS A 184 -16.56 0.05 17.67
CA LYS A 184 -15.92 -1.23 17.99
C LYS A 184 -15.64 -1.97 16.69
N SER A 185 -14.98 -1.32 15.72
CA SER A 185 -14.55 -2.04 14.53
C SER A 185 -13.64 -3.18 14.94
N THR A 186 -13.97 -4.37 14.52
CA THR A 186 -13.11 -5.54 14.69
C THR A 186 -11.79 -5.32 13.98
N SER A 187 -11.78 -4.71 12.79
CA SER A 187 -10.59 -4.30 12.06
C SER A 187 -9.70 -3.37 12.89
N ALA A 188 -10.27 -2.37 13.57
CA ALA A 188 -9.48 -1.50 14.43
C ALA A 188 -8.84 -2.27 15.59
N GLN A 189 -9.59 -3.17 16.24
CA GLN A 189 -9.11 -3.91 17.41
C GLN A 189 -8.12 -5.03 17.06
N LEU A 190 -8.34 -5.72 15.95
CA LEU A 190 -7.52 -6.86 15.54
C LEU A 190 -6.30 -6.44 14.71
N VAL A 191 -6.35 -5.27 14.04
CA VAL A 191 -5.35 -4.86 13.05
C VAL A 191 -4.72 -3.51 13.39
N SER A 192 -5.41 -2.39 13.18
CA SER A 192 -4.77 -1.08 13.19
C SER A 192 -4.27 -0.64 14.57
N ILE A 193 -5.00 -0.95 15.66
CA ILE A 193 -4.55 -0.62 17.02
C ILE A 193 -3.33 -1.46 17.44
N PRO A 194 -3.29 -2.80 17.29
CA PRO A 194 -2.10 -3.59 17.58
C PRO A 194 -0.87 -3.15 16.79
N ILE A 195 -1.00 -2.85 15.50
CA ILE A 195 0.10 -2.39 14.67
C ILE A 195 0.62 -1.04 15.17
N ALA A 196 -0.24 -0.07 15.45
CA ALA A 196 0.17 1.21 16.01
C ALA A 196 0.84 1.07 17.39
N GLN A 197 0.36 0.15 18.22
CA GLN A 197 0.95 -0.14 19.53
C GLN A 197 2.31 -0.81 19.44
N SER A 198 2.68 -1.40 18.30
CA SER A 198 4.04 -1.91 18.06
C SER A 198 5.08 -0.80 17.83
N GLY A 199 4.62 0.45 17.67
CA GLY A 199 5.48 1.63 17.56
C GLY A 199 5.54 2.23 16.15
N HIS A 200 4.80 1.69 15.18
CA HIS A 200 4.72 2.23 13.84
C HIS A 200 3.56 3.23 13.72
N PRO A 201 3.78 4.47 13.26
CA PRO A 201 2.68 5.36 12.86
C PRO A 201 1.76 4.63 11.87
N THR A 202 0.46 4.54 12.19
CA THR A 202 -0.47 3.67 11.47
C THR A 202 -1.71 4.45 11.04
N PHE A 203 -2.02 4.34 9.75
CA PHE A 203 -3.09 5.06 9.09
C PHE A 203 -4.05 4.08 8.42
N VAL A 204 -5.33 4.21 8.71
CA VAL A 204 -6.39 3.60 7.92
C VAL A 204 -6.70 4.56 6.79
N TYR A 205 -6.43 4.16 5.56
CA TYR A 205 -6.72 4.92 4.36
C TYR A 205 -8.05 4.47 3.77
N GLU A 206 -8.95 5.39 3.55
CA GLU A 206 -10.31 5.14 3.12
C GLU A 206 -10.61 5.81 1.78
N ILE A 207 -11.03 5.01 0.82
CA ILE A 207 -11.23 5.36 -0.59
C ILE A 207 -12.74 5.38 -0.87
N PRO A 208 -13.31 6.46 -1.44
CA PRO A 208 -14.72 6.46 -1.87
C PRO A 208 -14.98 5.38 -2.93
N GLU A 209 -16.06 4.61 -2.80
CA GLU A 209 -16.39 3.52 -3.75
C GLU A 209 -16.97 4.00 -5.09
N ASP A 210 -17.34 5.27 -5.21
CA ASP A 210 -17.96 5.86 -6.41
C ASP A 210 -16.97 6.45 -7.41
N ILE A 211 -15.68 6.13 -7.28
CA ILE A 211 -14.61 6.64 -8.14
C ILE A 211 -14.07 5.59 -9.11
N SER A 212 -13.22 6.01 -10.03
CA SER A 212 -12.53 5.09 -10.94
C SER A 212 -11.28 4.48 -10.29
N GLU A 213 -10.87 3.29 -10.78
CA GLU A 213 -9.57 2.68 -10.39
C GLU A 213 -8.38 3.60 -10.71
N TRP A 214 -8.48 4.42 -11.75
CA TRP A 214 -7.45 5.40 -12.11
C TRP A 214 -7.31 6.49 -11.04
N ASP A 215 -8.44 7.02 -10.55
CA ASP A 215 -8.46 8.03 -9.48
C ASP A 215 -7.93 7.42 -8.17
N SER A 216 -8.37 6.21 -7.81
CA SER A 216 -7.86 5.49 -6.65
C SER A 216 -6.34 5.31 -6.73
N THR A 217 -5.81 4.79 -7.86
CA THR A 217 -4.36 4.60 -8.06
C THR A 217 -3.58 5.90 -7.92
N ASN A 218 -4.08 7.01 -8.48
CA ASN A 218 -3.36 8.29 -8.39
C ASN A 218 -3.43 8.89 -7.00
N LYS A 219 -4.58 8.77 -6.34
CA LYS A 219 -4.75 9.30 -4.98
C LYS A 219 -3.89 8.54 -3.96
N ALA A 220 -3.72 7.22 -4.15
CA ALA A 220 -2.77 6.44 -3.35
C ALA A 220 -1.33 6.94 -3.50
N LYS A 221 -0.90 7.30 -4.72
CA LYS A 221 0.44 7.86 -4.94
C LYS A 221 0.62 9.22 -4.25
N GLU A 222 -0.41 10.07 -4.25
CA GLU A 222 -0.39 11.32 -3.49
C GLU A 222 -0.27 11.06 -1.98
N LEU A 223 -0.96 10.03 -1.46
CA LEU A 223 -0.80 9.63 -0.06
C LEU A 223 0.61 9.14 0.23
N PHE A 224 1.23 8.36 -0.66
CA PHE A 224 2.62 7.93 -0.48
C PHE A 224 3.58 9.12 -0.45
N ASP A 225 3.38 10.17 -1.28
CA ASP A 225 4.15 11.41 -1.20
C ASP A 225 4.06 12.06 0.19
N MET A 226 2.84 12.16 0.75
CA MET A 226 2.62 12.70 2.09
C MET A 226 3.28 11.84 3.18
N MET A 227 3.22 10.51 3.06
CA MET A 227 3.89 9.61 4.00
C MET A 227 5.42 9.76 3.95
N VAL A 228 5.99 9.86 2.76
CA VAL A 228 7.44 10.10 2.61
C VAL A 228 7.83 11.46 3.22
N GLU A 229 7.02 12.50 3.02
CA GLU A 229 7.33 13.83 3.53
C GLU A 229 7.19 13.93 5.06
N PHE A 230 6.17 13.29 5.66
CA PHE A 230 5.82 13.54 7.06
C PHE A 230 6.10 12.38 8.01
N ALA A 231 6.21 11.15 7.51
CA ALA A 231 6.40 9.96 8.34
C ALA A 231 7.79 9.33 8.21
N CYS A 232 8.46 9.45 7.05
CA CYS A 232 9.73 8.79 6.77
C CYS A 232 10.98 9.68 7.05
N ASN A 233 10.94 10.61 7.98
CA ASN A 233 12.06 11.51 8.29
C ASN A 233 12.72 11.19 9.62
#